data_58b50cc452e83b230d5d29f6896b6415
#
_entry.id   58b50cc452e83b230d5d29f6896b6415
#
_cell.length_a   1.000
_cell.length_b   1.000
_cell.length_c   1.000
_cell.angle_alpha   90.00
_cell.angle_beta   90.00
_cell.angle_gamma   90.00
#
_symmetry.space_group_name_H-M   'P 1'
#
loop_
_entity.id
_entity.type
_entity.pdbx_description
1 polymer ?
#
loop_
_entity_poly.entity_id
_entity_poly.type
_entity_poly.pdbx_seq_one_letter_code
_entity_poly.pdbx_strand_id
1 'polypeptide(L)'
;GSEMCIRDRCEAGLTLSEISYLVKHTKKFARDRRVKTPLSQFAAKSFVRRSPYGTVLVMSPWNYPFLLTMEPLADALAAGNTAILKPSAYSPNVSRVIQELIERTFPAEYVTVATGGREENARLLEMKFDKIFFTGSVAVGKEVMRSAAENLIPVTLELGGKSPCIVDETAELPLAAKRIVFGKYLNAGQTCVAPDYVYVHASVKDAFLEEVKKQICAQYGPAPLKDASYG
;
A
#
# COMPACT_ATOMS: atom_id res chain seq x y z
N GLY A 1 -21.13 -4.25 -8.01
CA GLY A 1 -20.53 -4.44 -6.74
C GLY A 1 -20.47 -3.15 -5.97
N SER A 2 -21.20 -3.08 -4.88
CA SER A 2 -21.26 -1.92 -4.03
C SER A 2 -19.88 -1.60 -3.40
N GLU A 3 -19.71 -0.41 -2.82
CA GLU A 3 -18.56 -0.02 -1.97
C GLU A 3 -18.20 -1.09 -0.92
N MET A 4 -19.17 -1.88 -0.45
CA MET A 4 -18.93 -3.03 0.43
C MET A 4 -17.98 -4.06 -0.18
N CYS A 5 -18.05 -4.33 -1.49
CA CYS A 5 -17.12 -5.27 -2.13
C CYS A 5 -15.68 -4.75 -2.18
N ILE A 6 -15.48 -3.45 -2.33
CA ILE A 6 -14.14 -2.83 -2.33
C ILE A 6 -13.59 -2.87 -0.91
N ARG A 7 -14.34 -2.40 0.10
CA ARG A 7 -13.93 -2.42 1.51
C ARG A 7 -13.67 -3.83 2.01
N ASP A 8 -14.56 -4.77 1.74
CA ASP A 8 -14.45 -6.13 2.25
C ASP A 8 -13.33 -6.92 1.57
N ARG A 9 -13.18 -6.78 0.24
CA ARG A 9 -12.19 -7.55 -0.53
C ARG A 9 -10.86 -6.86 -0.68
N CYS A 10 -10.87 -5.56 -1.01
CA CYS A 10 -9.66 -4.82 -1.36
C CYS A 10 -9.03 -4.09 -0.17
N GLU A 11 -9.69 -4.00 0.98
CA GLU A 11 -9.11 -3.47 2.20
C GLU A 11 -9.10 -4.52 3.33
N ALA A 12 -10.22 -4.79 3.97
CA ALA A 12 -10.26 -5.70 5.12
C ALA A 12 -9.78 -7.12 4.78
N GLY A 13 -10.21 -7.66 3.64
CA GLY A 13 -9.83 -9.02 3.21
C GLY A 13 -8.34 -9.17 2.92
N LEU A 14 -7.72 -8.19 2.25
CA LEU A 14 -6.28 -8.19 1.99
C LEU A 14 -5.49 -8.04 3.30
N THR A 15 -5.87 -7.10 4.16
CA THR A 15 -5.26 -6.93 5.49
C THR A 15 -5.29 -8.22 6.32
N LEU A 16 -6.44 -8.90 6.38
CA LEU A 16 -6.57 -10.17 7.09
C LEU A 16 -5.70 -11.28 6.48
N SER A 17 -5.59 -11.30 5.15
CA SER A 17 -4.72 -12.23 4.43
C SER A 17 -3.26 -12.00 4.78
N GLU A 18 -2.80 -10.74 4.77
CA GLU A 18 -1.43 -10.37 5.13
C GLU A 18 -1.11 -10.71 6.59
N ILE A 19 -1.98 -10.33 7.53
CA ILE A 19 -1.81 -10.70 8.95
C ILE A 19 -1.71 -12.21 9.11
N SER A 20 -2.57 -12.98 8.43
CA SER A 20 -2.56 -14.44 8.48
C SER A 20 -1.25 -15.02 7.92
N TYR A 21 -0.72 -14.41 6.87
CA TYR A 21 0.58 -14.78 6.29
C TYR A 21 1.72 -14.50 7.27
N LEU A 22 1.76 -13.30 7.86
CA LEU A 22 2.76 -12.91 8.84
C LEU A 22 2.75 -13.82 10.08
N VAL A 23 1.57 -14.10 10.64
CA VAL A 23 1.45 -15.02 11.80
C VAL A 23 2.08 -16.38 11.49
N LYS A 24 1.88 -16.91 10.28
CA LYS A 24 2.45 -18.21 9.88
C LYS A 24 3.96 -18.16 9.62
N HIS A 25 4.50 -17.01 9.21
CA HIS A 25 5.87 -16.92 8.69
C HIS A 25 6.84 -16.15 9.58
N THR A 26 6.40 -15.37 10.57
CA THR A 26 7.24 -14.52 11.42
C THR A 26 8.41 -15.30 12.06
N LYS A 27 8.16 -16.51 12.58
CA LYS A 27 9.23 -17.36 13.12
C LYS A 27 10.32 -17.70 12.07
N LYS A 28 9.92 -17.89 10.81
CA LYS A 28 10.86 -18.15 9.70
C LYS A 28 11.64 -16.89 9.36
N PHE A 29 10.98 -15.74 9.34
CA PHE A 29 11.63 -14.47 9.04
C PHE A 29 12.62 -14.02 10.12
N ALA A 30 12.35 -14.34 11.39
CA ALA A 30 13.21 -14.00 12.52
C ALA A 30 14.46 -14.89 12.63
N ARG A 31 14.59 -15.97 11.84
CA ARG A 31 15.74 -16.87 11.93
C ARG A 31 17.01 -16.25 11.38
N ASP A 32 18.12 -16.52 12.06
CA ASP A 32 19.45 -16.22 11.54
C ASP A 32 19.69 -16.95 10.22
N ARG A 33 20.19 -16.23 9.23
CA ARG A 33 20.58 -16.78 7.95
C ARG A 33 22.10 -16.96 7.90
N ARG A 34 22.56 -18.19 7.88
CA ARG A 34 23.99 -18.51 7.67
C ARG A 34 24.47 -17.98 6.33
N VAL A 35 25.65 -17.41 6.31
CA VAL A 35 26.37 -16.96 5.10
C VAL A 35 27.77 -17.55 5.09
N LYS A 36 28.43 -17.53 3.90
CA LYS A 36 29.80 -18.02 3.79
C LYS A 36 30.76 -17.16 4.62
N THR A 37 31.60 -17.81 5.40
CA THR A 37 32.68 -17.17 6.14
C THR A 37 33.94 -17.16 5.28
N PRO A 38 34.63 -16.01 5.13
CA PRO A 38 35.91 -15.96 4.41
C PRO A 38 36.95 -16.87 5.06
N LEU A 39 37.87 -17.45 4.26
CA LEU A 39 38.95 -18.33 4.76
C LEU A 39 39.85 -17.60 5.77
N SER A 40 40.05 -16.29 5.63
CA SER A 40 40.81 -15.46 6.58
C SER A 40 40.20 -15.46 7.98
N GLN A 41 38.96 -15.88 8.13
CA GLN A 41 38.22 -16.00 9.40
C GLN A 41 37.92 -17.47 9.74
N PHE A 42 38.84 -18.36 9.36
CA PHE A 42 38.71 -19.80 9.64
C PHE A 42 38.37 -20.06 11.12
N ALA A 43 37.48 -21.03 11.36
CA ALA A 43 36.83 -21.39 12.60
C ALA A 43 35.68 -20.47 13.06
N ALA A 44 35.46 -19.30 12.43
CA ALA A 44 34.28 -18.46 12.71
C ALA A 44 33.04 -18.96 11.97
N LYS A 45 31.87 -18.53 12.43
CA LYS A 45 30.56 -18.75 11.77
C LYS A 45 29.93 -17.40 11.51
N SER A 46 29.63 -17.13 10.23
CA SER A 46 29.00 -15.90 9.81
C SER A 46 27.49 -16.10 9.58
N PHE A 47 26.72 -15.15 10.02
CA PHE A 47 25.26 -15.14 9.80
C PHE A 47 24.73 -13.72 9.74
N VAL A 48 23.57 -13.56 9.13
CA VAL A 48 22.78 -12.34 9.09
C VAL A 48 21.63 -12.51 10.07
N ARG A 49 21.55 -11.63 11.06
CA ARG A 49 20.45 -11.52 12.02
C ARG A 49 19.62 -10.29 11.68
N ARG A 50 18.30 -10.47 11.61
CA ARG A 50 17.37 -9.34 11.50
C ARG A 50 17.06 -8.81 12.89
N SER A 51 17.02 -7.50 13.03
CA SER A 51 16.59 -6.81 14.24
C SER A 51 15.58 -5.74 13.90
N PRO A 52 14.66 -5.40 14.81
CA PRO A 52 13.75 -4.28 14.62
C PRO A 52 14.53 -2.96 14.49
N TYR A 53 13.91 -2.01 13.81
CA TYR A 53 14.44 -0.64 13.79
C TYR A 53 14.25 0.07 15.13
N GLY A 54 13.09 -0.07 15.74
CA GLY A 54 12.66 0.62 16.95
C GLY A 54 11.25 1.19 16.77
N THR A 55 11.10 2.52 16.81
CA THR A 55 9.83 3.20 16.60
C THR A 55 9.64 3.59 15.13
N VAL A 56 8.57 3.10 14.52
CA VAL A 56 8.24 3.34 13.10
C VAL A 56 7.07 4.32 12.98
N LEU A 57 7.23 5.36 12.17
CA LEU A 57 6.12 6.21 11.74
C LEU A 57 5.52 5.65 10.45
N VAL A 58 4.23 5.36 10.45
CA VAL A 58 3.45 4.96 9.26
C VAL A 58 2.51 6.09 8.87
N MET A 59 2.76 6.73 7.73
CA MET A 59 1.91 7.79 7.17
C MET A 59 1.16 7.24 5.95
N SER A 60 -0.17 7.17 6.03
CA SER A 60 -0.99 6.49 5.04
C SER A 60 -1.93 7.43 4.26
N PRO A 61 -2.28 7.07 3.01
CA PRO A 61 -3.09 7.88 2.12
C PRO A 61 -4.59 7.68 2.35
N TRP A 62 -5.40 8.32 1.50
CA TRP A 62 -6.86 8.33 1.58
C TRP A 62 -7.56 7.35 0.63
N ASN A 63 -6.85 6.80 -0.37
CA ASN A 63 -7.48 6.00 -1.43
C ASN A 63 -7.80 4.55 -1.02
N TYR A 64 -6.98 3.95 -0.17
CA TYR A 64 -7.23 2.68 0.53
C TYR A 64 -6.81 2.86 2.00
N PRO A 65 -7.57 3.68 2.75
CA PRO A 65 -7.10 4.20 4.04
C PRO A 65 -6.91 3.11 5.09
N PHE A 66 -7.72 2.07 5.10
CA PHE A 66 -7.59 0.97 6.05
C PHE A 66 -6.42 0.06 5.68
N LEU A 67 -6.40 -0.45 4.45
CA LEU A 67 -5.36 -1.36 3.95
C LEU A 67 -3.97 -0.76 4.11
N LEU A 68 -3.76 0.44 3.54
CA LEU A 68 -2.45 1.09 3.50
C LEU A 68 -2.01 1.68 4.85
N THR A 69 -2.83 1.58 5.89
CA THR A 69 -2.44 1.82 7.27
C THR A 69 -2.11 0.51 7.98
N MET A 70 -2.95 -0.52 7.79
CA MET A 70 -2.87 -1.73 8.59
C MET A 70 -1.82 -2.72 8.10
N GLU A 71 -1.54 -2.81 6.79
CA GLU A 71 -0.47 -3.68 6.27
C GLU A 71 0.92 -3.24 6.75
N PRO A 72 1.33 -1.97 6.59
CA PRO A 72 2.62 -1.53 7.11
C PRO A 72 2.72 -1.63 8.64
N LEU A 73 1.61 -1.46 9.36
CA LEU A 73 1.57 -1.72 10.80
C LEU A 73 1.84 -3.19 11.10
N ALA A 74 1.16 -4.10 10.42
CA ALA A 74 1.34 -5.54 10.64
C ALA A 74 2.78 -5.97 10.39
N ASP A 75 3.41 -5.46 9.33
CA ASP A 75 4.82 -5.68 9.01
C ASP A 75 5.76 -5.11 10.09
N ALA A 76 5.50 -3.89 10.55
CA ALA A 76 6.28 -3.26 11.60
C ALA A 76 6.23 -4.08 12.90
N LEU A 77 5.04 -4.53 13.31
CA LEU A 77 4.85 -5.35 14.51
C LEU A 77 5.46 -6.75 14.35
N ALA A 78 5.29 -7.39 13.19
CA ALA A 78 5.89 -8.69 12.89
C ALA A 78 7.44 -8.64 12.93
N ALA A 79 8.01 -7.49 12.60
CA ALA A 79 9.45 -7.25 12.71
C ALA A 79 9.92 -6.86 14.13
N GLY A 80 8.99 -6.68 15.09
CA GLY A 80 9.29 -6.36 16.50
C GLY A 80 9.43 -4.86 16.79
N ASN A 81 8.86 -4.00 15.95
CA ASN A 81 8.89 -2.55 16.16
C ASN A 81 7.67 -2.07 16.96
N THR A 82 7.77 -0.88 17.54
CA THR A 82 6.64 -0.06 17.95
C THR A 82 6.22 0.86 16.81
N ALA A 83 4.98 1.36 16.81
CA ALA A 83 4.49 2.16 15.70
C ALA A 83 3.65 3.36 16.11
N ILE A 84 3.83 4.47 15.38
CA ILE A 84 2.90 5.60 15.37
C ILE A 84 2.24 5.62 13.99
N LEU A 85 0.90 5.59 13.98
CA LEU A 85 0.12 5.65 12.76
C LEU A 85 -0.38 7.07 12.52
N LYS A 86 -0.25 7.55 11.31
CA LYS A 86 -0.80 8.82 10.87
C LYS A 86 -1.71 8.59 9.65
N PRO A 87 -2.97 8.17 9.87
CA PRO A 87 -3.92 8.00 8.79
C PRO A 87 -4.31 9.34 8.16
N SER A 88 -4.83 9.29 6.94
CA SER A 88 -5.16 10.49 6.17
C SER A 88 -6.30 11.30 6.77
N ALA A 89 -6.13 12.63 6.84
CA ALA A 89 -7.20 13.55 7.20
C ALA A 89 -8.32 13.61 6.14
N TYR A 90 -8.07 13.17 4.92
CA TYR A 90 -9.07 13.14 3.83
C TYR A 90 -10.03 11.93 3.92
N SER A 91 -9.79 10.99 4.84
CA SER A 91 -10.69 9.87 5.16
C SER A 91 -11.03 9.84 6.64
N PRO A 92 -11.69 10.89 7.20
CA PRO A 92 -11.80 11.09 8.65
C PRO A 92 -12.58 9.98 9.35
N ASN A 93 -13.61 9.42 8.73
CA ASN A 93 -14.40 8.34 9.32
C ASN A 93 -13.58 7.04 9.45
N VAL A 94 -12.79 6.69 8.44
CA VAL A 94 -11.93 5.51 8.50
C VAL A 94 -10.78 5.73 9.49
N SER A 95 -10.20 6.93 9.51
CA SER A 95 -9.16 7.30 10.48
C SER A 95 -9.62 7.17 11.92
N ARG A 96 -10.87 7.57 12.21
CA ARG A 96 -11.50 7.39 13.52
C ARG A 96 -11.68 5.91 13.88
N VAL A 97 -12.17 5.09 12.94
CA VAL A 97 -12.33 3.65 13.17
C VAL A 97 -10.98 2.97 13.41
N ILE A 98 -9.93 3.37 12.66
CA ILE A 98 -8.56 2.87 12.89
C ILE A 98 -8.11 3.25 14.30
N GLN A 99 -8.31 4.50 14.72
CA GLN A 99 -7.94 4.96 16.05
C GLN A 99 -8.65 4.13 17.14
N GLU A 100 -9.98 3.99 17.07
CA GLU A 100 -10.76 3.19 18.02
C GLU A 100 -10.29 1.71 18.05
N LEU A 101 -9.98 1.14 16.91
CA LEU A 101 -9.47 -0.24 16.81
C LEU A 101 -8.11 -0.39 17.51
N ILE A 102 -7.19 0.54 17.25
CA ILE A 102 -5.84 0.51 17.83
C ILE A 102 -5.89 0.71 19.34
N GLU A 103 -6.61 1.71 19.83
CA GLU A 103 -6.76 2.00 21.27
C GLU A 103 -7.39 0.85 22.06
N ARG A 104 -8.24 0.05 21.42
CA ARG A 104 -8.85 -1.15 22.02
C ARG A 104 -7.95 -2.38 21.98
N THR A 105 -6.95 -2.39 21.10
CA THR A 105 -6.15 -3.59 20.83
C THR A 105 -4.77 -3.53 21.44
N PHE A 106 -4.16 -2.34 21.48
CA PHE A 106 -2.77 -2.16 21.90
C PHE A 106 -2.63 -1.10 23.00
N PRO A 107 -1.69 -1.25 23.91
CA PRO A 107 -1.29 -0.16 24.79
C PRO A 107 -0.65 0.97 23.98
N ALA A 108 -0.85 2.22 24.40
CA ALA A 108 -0.41 3.40 23.67
C ALA A 108 1.11 3.47 23.46
N GLU A 109 1.88 2.88 24.37
CA GLU A 109 3.35 2.79 24.31
C GLU A 109 3.84 1.84 23.20
N TYR A 110 2.96 0.95 22.74
CA TYR A 110 3.29 -0.01 21.68
C TYR A 110 2.80 0.44 20.31
N VAL A 111 1.53 0.80 20.20
CA VAL A 111 0.95 1.38 18.97
C VAL A 111 0.03 2.53 19.34
N THR A 112 0.23 3.68 18.71
CA THR A 112 -0.65 4.83 18.88
C THR A 112 -1.03 5.46 17.53
N VAL A 113 -2.11 6.25 17.53
CA VAL A 113 -2.62 6.93 16.33
C VAL A 113 -2.57 8.44 16.54
N ALA A 114 -1.87 9.13 15.66
CA ALA A 114 -1.87 10.58 15.57
C ALA A 114 -2.86 11.01 14.47
N THR A 115 -3.96 11.62 14.81
CA THR A 115 -4.90 12.21 13.85
C THR A 115 -4.53 13.66 13.55
N GLY A 116 -5.12 14.24 12.51
CA GLY A 116 -4.91 15.63 12.12
C GLY A 116 -4.46 15.82 10.69
N GLY A 117 -4.15 17.03 10.29
CA GLY A 117 -3.88 17.44 8.93
C GLY A 117 -2.40 17.73 8.64
N ARG A 118 -2.16 18.81 7.89
CA ARG A 118 -0.81 19.17 7.43
C ARG A 118 0.10 19.64 8.57
N GLU A 119 -0.47 20.32 9.55
CA GLU A 119 0.29 20.82 10.70
C GLU A 119 0.80 19.67 11.57
N GLU A 120 -0.07 18.70 11.86
CA GLU A 120 0.32 17.50 12.61
C GLU A 120 1.34 16.64 11.83
N ASN A 121 1.20 16.57 10.50
CA ASN A 121 2.20 15.91 9.67
C ASN A 121 3.58 16.57 9.80
N ALA A 122 3.63 17.91 9.76
CA ALA A 122 4.88 18.65 9.90
C ALA A 122 5.53 18.41 11.27
N ARG A 123 4.74 18.50 12.35
CA ARG A 123 5.21 18.24 13.72
C ARG A 123 5.71 16.81 13.92
N LEU A 124 5.03 15.81 13.34
CA LEU A 124 5.50 14.43 13.39
C LEU A 124 6.84 14.28 12.67
N LEU A 125 7.02 14.93 11.54
CA LEU A 125 8.26 14.85 10.76
C LEU A 125 9.45 15.56 11.44
N GLU A 126 9.21 16.44 12.42
CA GLU A 126 10.26 17.04 13.28
C GLU A 126 10.71 16.09 14.41
N MET A 127 9.92 15.04 14.68
CA MET A 127 10.25 14.06 15.72
C MET A 127 11.27 13.05 15.22
N LYS A 128 11.96 12.37 16.16
CA LYS A 128 12.90 11.30 15.84
C LYS A 128 12.20 9.96 15.81
N PHE A 129 12.31 9.29 14.66
CA PHE A 129 11.88 7.91 14.44
C PHE A 129 13.09 7.07 14.01
N ASP A 130 12.97 5.75 14.15
CA ASP A 130 13.99 4.82 13.65
C ASP A 130 13.71 4.40 12.21
N LYS A 131 12.45 4.59 11.73
CA LYS A 131 12.05 4.40 10.33
C LYS A 131 10.76 5.17 10.04
N ILE A 132 10.63 5.65 8.80
CA ILE A 132 9.38 6.21 8.28
C ILE A 132 8.92 5.39 7.08
N PHE A 133 7.66 4.95 7.10
CA PHE A 133 6.95 4.37 5.98
C PHE A 133 5.87 5.36 5.53
N PHE A 134 5.95 5.81 4.30
CA PHE A 134 5.04 6.81 3.75
C PHE A 134 4.42 6.30 2.45
N THR A 135 3.10 6.41 2.34
CA THR A 135 2.38 6.20 1.09
C THR A 135 1.60 7.47 0.73
N GLY A 136 1.83 7.98 -0.48
CA GLY A 136 1.13 9.19 -0.92
C GLY A 136 1.71 9.82 -2.19
N SER A 137 1.61 11.16 -2.31
CA SER A 137 2.11 11.86 -3.49
C SER A 137 3.62 12.03 -3.49
N VAL A 138 4.21 12.12 -4.69
CA VAL A 138 5.65 12.39 -4.89
C VAL A 138 6.07 13.68 -4.18
N ALA A 139 5.22 14.72 -4.21
CA ALA A 139 5.54 16.00 -3.58
C ALA A 139 5.73 15.84 -2.07
N VAL A 140 4.77 15.21 -1.39
CA VAL A 140 4.85 14.96 0.06
C VAL A 140 5.95 13.95 0.39
N GLY A 141 6.15 12.91 -0.44
CA GLY A 141 7.26 11.97 -0.25
C GLY A 141 8.64 12.63 -0.25
N LYS A 142 8.83 13.67 -1.08
CA LYS A 142 10.05 14.49 -1.06
C LYS A 142 10.21 15.27 0.25
N GLU A 143 9.13 15.80 0.82
CA GLU A 143 9.17 16.47 2.13
C GLU A 143 9.51 15.48 3.25
N VAL A 144 8.88 14.30 3.25
CA VAL A 144 9.20 13.22 4.19
C VAL A 144 10.69 12.86 4.10
N MET A 145 11.22 12.70 2.90
CA MET A 145 12.63 12.36 2.70
C MET A 145 13.57 13.45 3.18
N ARG A 146 13.26 14.75 2.92
CA ARG A 146 14.06 15.87 3.41
C ARG A 146 14.12 15.90 4.93
N SER A 147 12.96 15.80 5.57
CA SER A 147 12.89 15.81 7.03
C SER A 147 13.62 14.60 7.63
N ALA A 148 13.44 13.41 7.06
CA ALA A 148 14.15 12.22 7.51
C ALA A 148 15.67 12.33 7.40
N ALA A 149 16.17 13.03 6.38
CA ALA A 149 17.60 13.23 6.16
C ALA A 149 18.29 14.00 7.30
N GLU A 150 17.60 14.93 7.95
CA GLU A 150 18.13 15.69 9.09
C GLU A 150 18.60 14.80 10.25
N ASN A 151 17.94 13.65 10.42
CA ASN A 151 18.23 12.68 11.48
C ASN A 151 18.74 11.34 10.94
N LEU A 152 19.06 11.24 9.64
CA LEU A 152 19.48 10.01 8.94
C LEU A 152 18.47 8.86 9.09
N ILE A 153 17.18 9.18 9.17
CA ILE A 153 16.11 8.19 9.32
C ILE A 153 15.91 7.45 8.00
N PRO A 154 15.98 6.13 7.94
CA PRO A 154 15.66 5.36 6.75
C PRO A 154 14.18 5.49 6.40
N VAL A 155 13.87 5.75 5.12
CA VAL A 155 12.51 5.88 4.62
C VAL A 155 12.16 4.78 3.64
N THR A 156 10.88 4.39 3.62
CA THR A 156 10.24 3.65 2.53
C THR A 156 9.14 4.54 1.98
N LEU A 157 9.19 4.82 0.68
CA LEU A 157 8.24 5.70 0.00
C LEU A 157 7.47 4.91 -1.03
N GLU A 158 6.16 4.76 -0.80
CA GLU A 158 5.20 4.24 -1.77
C GLU A 158 4.48 5.42 -2.40
N LEU A 159 4.67 5.62 -3.70
CA LEU A 159 4.26 6.84 -4.39
C LEU A 159 3.29 6.53 -5.54
N GLY A 160 2.91 7.56 -6.29
CA GLY A 160 2.09 7.40 -7.47
C GLY A 160 2.80 6.65 -8.60
N GLY A 161 2.04 6.18 -9.56
CA GLY A 161 2.53 5.42 -10.69
C GLY A 161 1.94 5.88 -12.02
N LYS A 162 2.58 5.47 -13.10
CA LYS A 162 2.18 5.61 -14.49
C LYS A 162 2.35 4.26 -15.19
N SER A 163 1.55 3.27 -14.74
CA SER A 163 1.69 1.87 -15.17
C SER A 163 1.22 1.67 -16.60
N PRO A 164 2.12 1.30 -17.54
CA PRO A 164 1.74 1.00 -18.91
C PRO A 164 1.05 -0.37 -19.02
N CYS A 165 0.06 -0.47 -19.92
CA CYS A 165 -0.44 -1.73 -20.43
C CYS A 165 -0.02 -1.92 -21.87
N ILE A 166 0.38 -3.13 -22.25
CA ILE A 166 0.75 -3.47 -23.62
C ILE A 166 -0.22 -4.55 -24.10
N VAL A 167 -0.86 -4.29 -25.25
CA VAL A 167 -1.76 -5.22 -25.93
C VAL A 167 -1.23 -5.41 -27.35
N ASP A 168 -0.57 -6.53 -27.58
CA ASP A 168 -0.04 -6.89 -28.90
C ASP A 168 -1.07 -7.66 -29.75
N GLU A 169 -0.69 -8.03 -30.97
CA GLU A 169 -1.56 -8.74 -31.92
C GLU A 169 -1.92 -10.18 -31.48
N THR A 170 -1.19 -10.73 -30.51
CA THR A 170 -1.43 -12.10 -30.01
C THR A 170 -2.33 -12.12 -28.77
N ALA A 171 -2.70 -10.95 -28.25
CA ALA A 171 -3.49 -10.83 -27.03
C ALA A 171 -4.93 -11.36 -27.23
N GLU A 172 -5.44 -12.06 -26.22
CA GLU A 172 -6.87 -12.40 -26.16
C GLU A 172 -7.65 -11.13 -25.74
N LEU A 173 -8.20 -10.41 -26.74
CA LEU A 173 -8.77 -9.09 -26.57
C LEU A 173 -9.90 -8.99 -25.53
N PRO A 174 -10.88 -9.93 -25.47
CA PRO A 174 -11.94 -9.89 -24.45
C PRO A 174 -11.37 -9.98 -23.02
N LEU A 175 -10.38 -10.86 -22.80
CA LEU A 175 -9.76 -11.02 -21.50
C LEU A 175 -8.88 -9.83 -21.14
N ALA A 176 -8.12 -9.30 -22.09
CA ALA A 176 -7.30 -8.10 -21.91
C ALA A 176 -8.17 -6.91 -21.53
N ALA A 177 -9.23 -6.65 -22.29
CA ALA A 177 -10.19 -5.58 -22.02
C ALA A 177 -10.83 -5.73 -20.62
N LYS A 178 -11.28 -6.94 -20.27
CA LYS A 178 -11.91 -7.23 -18.97
C LYS A 178 -10.97 -6.89 -17.81
N ARG A 179 -9.69 -7.30 -17.89
CA ARG A 179 -8.69 -7.07 -16.84
C ARG A 179 -8.30 -5.60 -16.75
N ILE A 180 -8.09 -4.93 -17.88
CA ILE A 180 -7.70 -3.53 -17.92
C ILE A 180 -8.84 -2.64 -17.41
N VAL A 181 -10.08 -2.90 -17.83
CA VAL A 181 -11.26 -2.18 -17.33
C VAL A 181 -11.41 -2.37 -15.83
N PHE A 182 -11.37 -3.60 -15.34
CA PHE A 182 -11.42 -3.86 -13.90
C PHE A 182 -10.31 -3.11 -13.14
N GLY A 183 -9.06 -3.25 -13.56
CA GLY A 183 -7.92 -2.64 -12.87
C GLY A 183 -7.93 -1.11 -12.92
N LYS A 184 -8.45 -0.52 -14.02
CA LYS A 184 -8.51 0.94 -14.16
C LYS A 184 -9.69 1.56 -13.42
N TYR A 185 -10.84 0.91 -13.42
CA TYR A 185 -12.06 1.50 -12.83
C TYR A 185 -12.28 1.11 -11.37
N LEU A 186 -11.55 0.14 -10.85
CA LEU A 186 -11.55 -0.17 -9.42
C LEU A 186 -11.20 1.09 -8.62
N ASN A 187 -12.00 1.39 -7.59
CA ASN A 187 -11.86 2.60 -6.77
C ASN A 187 -11.81 3.90 -7.60
N ALA A 188 -12.61 3.96 -8.67
CA ALA A 188 -12.63 5.07 -9.63
C ALA A 188 -11.24 5.44 -10.21
N GLY A 189 -10.33 4.47 -10.30
CA GLY A 189 -8.97 4.65 -10.79
C GLY A 189 -7.97 5.27 -9.81
N GLN A 190 -8.38 5.49 -8.57
CA GLN A 190 -7.56 6.10 -7.51
C GLN A 190 -6.60 5.08 -6.90
N THR A 191 -5.80 4.44 -7.74
CA THR A 191 -4.88 3.35 -7.36
C THR A 191 -3.52 3.58 -8.00
N CYS A 192 -2.47 3.57 -7.20
CA CYS A 192 -1.09 3.82 -7.64
C CYS A 192 -0.59 2.81 -8.69
N VAL A 193 -1.09 1.58 -8.66
CA VAL A 193 -0.75 0.48 -9.58
C VAL A 193 -1.80 0.28 -10.68
N ALA A 194 -2.82 1.15 -10.80
CA ALA A 194 -3.82 1.04 -11.85
C ALA A 194 -3.20 1.17 -13.24
N PRO A 195 -3.72 0.46 -14.24
CA PRO A 195 -3.42 0.75 -15.64
C PRO A 195 -3.63 2.25 -15.93
N ASP A 196 -2.57 2.95 -16.39
CA ASP A 196 -2.67 4.39 -16.63
C ASP A 196 -2.86 4.69 -18.12
N TYR A 197 -2.10 4.03 -18.96
CA TYR A 197 -2.20 4.13 -20.42
C TYR A 197 -1.96 2.78 -21.08
N VAL A 198 -2.50 2.65 -22.32
CA VAL A 198 -2.42 1.39 -23.06
C VAL A 198 -1.74 1.61 -24.40
N TYR A 199 -0.66 0.87 -24.64
CA TYR A 199 -0.10 0.69 -25.97
C TYR A 199 -0.78 -0.50 -26.64
N VAL A 200 -1.48 -0.24 -27.72
CA VAL A 200 -2.19 -1.26 -28.49
C VAL A 200 -1.56 -1.39 -29.86
N HIS A 201 -1.27 -2.62 -30.31
CA HIS A 201 -0.82 -2.87 -31.67
C HIS A 201 -1.89 -2.41 -32.68
N ALA A 202 -1.45 -1.76 -33.76
CA ALA A 202 -2.35 -1.06 -34.70
C ALA A 202 -3.40 -2.02 -35.31
N SER A 203 -3.01 -3.26 -35.62
CA SER A 203 -3.91 -4.25 -36.25
C SER A 203 -5.09 -4.69 -35.37
N VAL A 204 -5.00 -4.56 -34.05
CA VAL A 204 -6.04 -5.01 -33.10
C VAL A 204 -6.70 -3.85 -32.36
N LYS A 205 -6.30 -2.60 -32.62
CA LYS A 205 -6.74 -1.43 -31.89
C LYS A 205 -8.26 -1.26 -31.87
N ASP A 206 -8.90 -1.30 -33.03
CA ASP A 206 -10.35 -1.03 -33.13
C ASP A 206 -11.16 -2.16 -32.48
N ALA A 207 -10.76 -3.41 -32.68
CA ALA A 207 -11.38 -4.57 -32.04
C ALA A 207 -11.21 -4.49 -30.51
N PHE A 208 -10.03 -4.11 -30.02
CA PHE A 208 -9.79 -3.94 -28.60
C PHE A 208 -10.64 -2.81 -27.98
N LEU A 209 -10.80 -1.67 -28.67
CA LEU A 209 -11.65 -0.57 -28.19
C LEU A 209 -13.12 -0.99 -28.08
N GLU A 210 -13.64 -1.79 -29.01
CA GLU A 210 -14.99 -2.33 -28.91
C GLU A 210 -15.14 -3.28 -27.71
N GLU A 211 -14.17 -4.13 -27.46
CA GLU A 211 -14.17 -4.98 -26.25
C GLU A 211 -14.10 -4.17 -24.96
N VAL A 212 -13.28 -3.10 -24.91
CA VAL A 212 -13.23 -2.19 -23.75
C VAL A 212 -14.61 -1.57 -23.48
N LYS A 213 -15.29 -1.05 -24.50
CA LYS A 213 -16.65 -0.48 -24.36
C LYS A 213 -17.64 -1.51 -23.82
N LYS A 214 -17.63 -2.74 -24.36
CA LYS A 214 -18.47 -3.85 -23.88
C LYS A 214 -18.18 -4.15 -22.39
N GLN A 215 -16.91 -4.20 -21.98
CA GLN A 215 -16.53 -4.49 -20.61
C GLN A 215 -16.91 -3.36 -19.65
N ILE A 216 -16.80 -2.10 -20.06
CA ILE A 216 -17.28 -0.97 -19.24
C ILE A 216 -18.79 -1.09 -19.02
N CYS A 217 -19.57 -1.31 -20.07
CA CYS A 217 -21.02 -1.49 -19.95
C CYS A 217 -21.39 -2.71 -19.09
N ALA A 218 -20.65 -3.82 -19.23
CA ALA A 218 -20.92 -5.04 -18.47
C ALA A 218 -20.61 -4.92 -16.98
N GLN A 219 -19.56 -4.18 -16.61
CA GLN A 219 -19.09 -4.06 -15.22
C GLN A 219 -19.73 -2.88 -14.48
N TYR A 220 -20.03 -1.78 -15.18
CA TYR A 220 -20.43 -0.49 -14.58
C TYR A 220 -21.74 0.08 -15.18
N GLY A 221 -22.42 -0.69 -16.04
CA GLY A 221 -23.64 -0.26 -16.69
C GLY A 221 -23.44 0.73 -17.85
N PRO A 222 -24.54 1.09 -18.56
CA PRO A 222 -24.46 1.97 -19.73
C PRO A 222 -24.20 3.45 -19.39
N ALA A 223 -24.34 3.83 -18.11
CA ALA A 223 -24.12 5.19 -17.64
C ALA A 223 -23.45 5.18 -16.26
N PRO A 224 -22.17 4.82 -16.15
CA PRO A 224 -21.48 4.64 -14.87
C PRO A 224 -21.59 5.84 -13.92
N LEU A 225 -21.52 7.06 -14.45
CA LEU A 225 -21.63 8.29 -13.65
C LEU A 225 -23.01 8.51 -12.99
N LYS A 226 -24.02 7.73 -13.38
CA LYS A 226 -25.38 7.76 -12.78
C LYS A 226 -25.63 6.57 -11.87
N ASP A 227 -24.69 5.65 -11.78
CA ASP A 227 -24.79 4.46 -10.95
C ASP A 227 -24.21 4.76 -9.55
N ALA A 228 -25.06 4.62 -8.53
CA ALA A 228 -24.66 4.86 -7.15
C ALA A 228 -23.59 3.86 -6.61
N SER A 229 -23.33 2.78 -7.35
CA SER A 229 -22.29 1.80 -7.02
C SER A 229 -20.91 2.13 -7.60
N TYR A 230 -20.83 3.18 -8.43
CA TYR A 230 -19.57 3.69 -8.98
C TYR A 230 -19.28 5.07 -8.39
N GLY A 231 -18.32 5.16 -7.50
CA GLY A 231 -17.98 6.41 -6.86
C GLY A 231 -16.58 6.40 -6.26
#